data_00b7c0380ba5ad6e9e9067bee02a6e85
#
_entry.id   00b7c0380ba5ad6e9e9067bee02a6e85
#
_cell.length_a   1.000
_cell.length_b   1.000
_cell.length_c   1.000
_cell.angle_alpha   90.00
_cell.angle_beta   90.00
_cell.angle_gamma   90.00
#
_symmetry.space_group_name_H-M   'P 1'
#
loop_
_entity.id
_entity.type
_entity.pdbx_description
1 polymer ?
#
loop_
_entity_poly.entity_id
_entity_poly.type
_entity_poly.pdbx_seq_one_letter_code
_entity_poly.pdbx_strand_id
1 'polypeptide(L)'
;NGKDYVAAKGAPNAILKLCNPPQEQASQYRQVAGEFASRGFRSLGVAIQEDNKWRLLGLLPMFDPPRADTAATIAEAQSLGVSVKMLTGDAVAIAKETCRMLALGTKVYDSQRLIGSGGMAGSAIHDFVEAADGFAEVFPEHKYQVVEMLQHRGHLTAMTGDGVNDAPSLKKADCGIAVEGA
;
A
#
# COMPACT_ATOMS: atom_id res chain seq x y z
N ASN A 1 3.95 -36.29 -14.63
CA ASN A 1 3.02 -37.36 -14.15
C ASN A 1 1.62 -37.29 -14.79
N GLY A 2 1.32 -36.34 -15.70
CA GLY A 2 0.09 -36.34 -16.51
C GLY A 2 -1.24 -36.27 -15.76
N LYS A 3 -1.26 -35.82 -14.51
CA LYS A 3 -2.50 -35.55 -13.77
C LYS A 3 -2.81 -34.05 -13.86
N ASP A 4 -3.99 -33.72 -14.37
CA ASP A 4 -4.52 -32.36 -14.31
C ASP A 4 -4.93 -32.05 -12.88
N TYR A 5 -4.59 -30.85 -12.43
CA TYR A 5 -5.03 -30.31 -11.15
C TYR A 5 -5.40 -28.84 -11.27
N VAL A 6 -6.30 -28.40 -10.41
CA VAL A 6 -6.72 -26.99 -10.32
C VAL A 6 -5.93 -26.33 -9.20
N ALA A 7 -5.28 -25.21 -9.51
CA ALA A 7 -4.56 -24.41 -8.53
C ALA A 7 -5.17 -23.02 -8.44
N ALA A 8 -5.16 -22.44 -7.25
CA ALA A 8 -5.57 -21.07 -6.97
C ALA A 8 -4.40 -20.29 -6.35
N LYS A 9 -4.26 -19.02 -6.76
CA LYS A 9 -3.35 -18.07 -6.14
C LYS A 9 -4.10 -16.76 -5.87
N GLY A 10 -3.72 -16.06 -4.82
CA GLY A 10 -4.36 -14.78 -4.48
C GLY A 10 -3.90 -14.22 -3.15
N ALA A 11 -4.57 -13.16 -2.71
CA ALA A 11 -4.30 -12.55 -1.40
C ALA A 11 -4.38 -13.61 -0.28
N PRO A 12 -3.48 -13.59 0.72
CA PRO A 12 -3.41 -14.61 1.78
C PRO A 12 -4.75 -14.91 2.44
N ASN A 13 -5.50 -13.88 2.79
CA ASN A 13 -6.81 -14.03 3.43
C ASN A 13 -7.87 -14.65 2.51
N ALA A 14 -7.80 -14.39 1.19
CA ALA A 14 -8.71 -15.00 0.24
C ALA A 14 -8.45 -16.50 0.09
N ILE A 15 -7.16 -16.90 0.04
CA ILE A 15 -6.76 -18.32 -0.02
C ILE A 15 -7.11 -19.05 1.29
N LEU A 16 -6.95 -18.40 2.46
CA LEU A 16 -7.40 -18.97 3.73
C LEU A 16 -8.91 -19.23 3.75
N LYS A 17 -9.71 -18.29 3.25
CA LYS A 17 -11.18 -18.47 3.14
C LYS A 17 -11.54 -19.61 2.20
N LEU A 18 -10.82 -19.75 1.09
CA LEU A 18 -11.04 -20.80 0.11
C LEU A 18 -10.72 -22.18 0.68
N CYS A 19 -9.60 -22.32 1.39
CA CYS A 19 -9.13 -23.60 1.94
C CYS A 19 -9.80 -23.98 3.26
N ASN A 20 -10.25 -22.98 4.03
CA ASN A 20 -10.82 -23.15 5.38
C ASN A 20 -10.02 -24.15 6.25
N PRO A 21 -8.70 -23.98 6.43
CA PRO A 21 -7.87 -24.91 7.17
C PRO A 21 -8.18 -24.86 8.68
N PRO A 22 -7.70 -25.82 9.48
CA PRO A 22 -7.77 -25.77 10.93
C PRO A 22 -7.23 -24.46 11.49
N GLN A 23 -7.79 -23.99 12.61
CA GLN A 23 -7.48 -22.67 13.18
C GLN A 23 -5.98 -22.48 13.48
N GLU A 24 -5.31 -23.53 13.94
CA GLU A 24 -3.86 -23.50 14.21
C GLU A 24 -3.08 -23.18 12.93
N GLN A 25 -3.36 -23.91 11.84
CA GLN A 25 -2.71 -23.69 10.54
C GLN A 25 -3.04 -22.31 9.98
N ALA A 26 -4.28 -21.84 10.12
CA ALA A 26 -4.69 -20.50 9.71
C ALA A 26 -3.95 -19.41 10.49
N SER A 27 -3.73 -19.60 11.79
CA SER A 27 -3.00 -18.67 12.66
C SER A 27 -1.53 -18.59 12.27
N GLN A 28 -0.87 -19.73 12.09
CA GLN A 28 0.52 -19.82 11.63
C GLN A 28 0.71 -19.15 10.27
N TYR A 29 -0.22 -19.41 9.35
CA TYR A 29 -0.18 -18.81 8.02
C TYR A 29 -0.29 -17.28 8.06
N ARG A 30 -1.19 -16.72 8.91
CA ARG A 30 -1.32 -15.27 9.09
C ARG A 30 -0.08 -14.67 9.74
N GLN A 31 0.51 -15.38 10.71
CA GLN A 31 1.75 -14.94 11.34
C GLN A 31 2.86 -14.80 10.31
N VAL A 32 3.10 -15.83 9.50
CA VAL A 32 4.15 -15.80 8.45
C VAL A 32 3.87 -14.71 7.42
N ALA A 33 2.60 -14.51 7.02
CA ALA A 33 2.24 -13.40 6.13
C ALA A 33 2.55 -12.03 6.75
N GLY A 34 2.30 -11.87 8.06
CA GLY A 34 2.64 -10.67 8.82
C GLY A 34 4.15 -10.44 8.92
N GLU A 35 4.93 -11.49 9.14
CA GLU A 35 6.40 -11.42 9.16
C GLU A 35 6.97 -10.99 7.79
N PHE A 36 6.42 -11.51 6.69
CA PHE A 36 6.79 -11.04 5.35
C PHE A 36 6.43 -9.56 5.15
N ALA A 37 5.21 -9.17 5.53
CA ALA A 37 4.77 -7.78 5.39
C ALA A 37 5.63 -6.80 6.20
N SER A 38 6.05 -7.16 7.42
CA SER A 38 6.94 -6.33 8.26
C SER A 38 8.34 -6.14 7.67
N ARG A 39 8.72 -6.98 6.72
CA ARG A 39 9.97 -6.92 5.96
C ARG A 39 9.78 -6.32 4.56
N GLY A 40 8.60 -5.72 4.27
CA GLY A 40 8.30 -5.11 2.97
C GLY A 40 7.88 -6.07 1.87
N PHE A 41 7.65 -7.35 2.18
CA PHE A 41 7.22 -8.32 1.17
C PHE A 41 5.71 -8.37 1.04
N ARG A 42 5.20 -8.31 -0.18
CA ARG A 42 3.85 -8.78 -0.49
C ARG A 42 3.82 -10.30 -0.47
N SER A 43 2.71 -10.89 -0.05
CA SER A 43 2.56 -12.35 -0.03
C SER A 43 1.46 -12.78 -0.97
N LEU A 44 1.73 -13.83 -1.75
CA LEU A 44 0.76 -14.51 -2.58
C LEU A 44 0.48 -15.89 -1.98
N GLY A 45 -0.75 -16.14 -1.57
CA GLY A 45 -1.19 -17.46 -1.11
C GLY A 45 -1.39 -18.41 -2.28
N VAL A 46 -1.10 -19.68 -2.08
CA VAL A 46 -1.25 -20.74 -3.08
C VAL A 46 -2.00 -21.92 -2.48
N ALA A 47 -2.97 -22.42 -3.24
CA ALA A 47 -3.75 -23.61 -2.91
C ALA A 47 -3.92 -24.51 -4.12
N ILE A 48 -4.20 -25.79 -3.88
CA ILE A 48 -4.51 -26.80 -4.89
C ILE A 48 -5.82 -27.47 -4.54
N GLN A 49 -6.61 -27.84 -5.56
CA GLN A 49 -7.82 -28.64 -5.39
C GLN A 49 -7.48 -30.11 -5.57
N GLU A 50 -7.79 -30.90 -4.53
CA GLU A 50 -7.67 -32.36 -4.53
C GLU A 50 -9.02 -32.92 -4.03
N ASP A 51 -9.62 -33.87 -4.74
CA ASP A 51 -10.89 -34.49 -4.40
C ASP A 51 -12.02 -33.49 -4.04
N ASN A 52 -12.16 -32.45 -4.86
CA ASN A 52 -13.09 -31.33 -4.65
C ASN A 52 -12.86 -30.51 -3.35
N LYS A 53 -11.72 -30.67 -2.69
CA LYS A 53 -11.33 -29.90 -1.50
C LYS A 53 -10.12 -29.06 -1.80
N TRP A 54 -10.10 -27.82 -1.31
CA TRP A 54 -8.95 -26.96 -1.40
C TRP A 54 -7.95 -27.24 -0.28
N ARG A 55 -6.72 -27.49 -0.64
CA ARG A 55 -5.61 -27.67 0.29
C ARG A 55 -4.63 -26.53 0.16
N LEU A 56 -4.31 -25.89 1.30
CA LEU A 56 -3.32 -24.83 1.37
C LEU A 56 -1.92 -25.39 1.10
N LEU A 57 -1.21 -24.80 0.15
CA LEU A 57 0.19 -25.16 -0.15
C LEU A 57 1.18 -24.26 0.59
N GLY A 58 0.94 -22.95 0.64
CA GLY A 58 1.84 -22.03 1.31
C GLY A 58 1.73 -20.58 0.83
N LEU A 59 2.77 -19.81 1.17
CA LEU A 59 2.94 -18.40 0.81
C LEU A 59 4.18 -18.23 -0.07
N LEU A 60 4.05 -17.41 -1.10
CA LEU A 60 5.16 -16.93 -1.91
C LEU A 60 5.42 -15.47 -1.53
N PRO A 61 6.57 -15.15 -0.91
CA PRO A 61 6.95 -13.76 -0.69
C PRO A 61 7.38 -13.13 -2.03
N MET A 62 6.87 -11.92 -2.28
CA MET A 62 7.22 -11.13 -3.45
C MET A 62 7.75 -9.78 -2.98
N PHE A 63 8.88 -9.37 -3.48
CA PHE A 63 9.51 -8.10 -3.16
C PHE A 63 9.66 -7.27 -4.42
N ASP A 64 9.16 -6.05 -4.36
CA ASP A 64 9.31 -5.03 -5.39
C ASP A 64 10.11 -3.87 -4.78
N PRO A 65 11.44 -3.90 -4.90
CA PRO A 65 12.28 -2.88 -4.28
C PRO A 65 12.08 -1.52 -4.95
N PRO A 66 12.14 -0.42 -4.19
CA PRO A 66 12.28 0.90 -4.78
C PRO A 66 13.50 0.95 -5.72
N ARG A 67 13.45 1.79 -6.76
CA ARG A 67 14.60 2.00 -7.63
C ARG A 67 15.77 2.55 -6.83
N ALA A 68 16.99 2.22 -7.25
CA ALA A 68 18.21 2.54 -6.52
C ALA A 68 18.44 4.05 -6.29
N ASP A 69 17.93 4.89 -7.19
CA ASP A 69 18.03 6.34 -7.15
C ASP A 69 16.93 7.03 -6.34
N THR A 70 15.83 6.33 -6.00
CA THR A 70 14.63 6.92 -5.39
C THR A 70 14.95 7.61 -4.05
N ALA A 71 15.71 6.98 -3.17
CA ALA A 71 16.06 7.57 -1.87
C ALA A 71 16.87 8.88 -2.02
N ALA A 72 17.82 8.90 -2.97
CA ALA A 72 18.62 10.10 -3.26
C ALA A 72 17.76 11.24 -3.82
N THR A 73 16.86 10.92 -4.76
CA THR A 73 15.93 11.88 -5.35
C THR A 73 14.98 12.48 -4.29
N ILE A 74 14.48 11.66 -3.38
CA ILE A 74 13.65 12.14 -2.26
C ILE A 74 14.44 13.08 -1.35
N ALA A 75 15.67 12.70 -0.99
CA ALA A 75 16.53 13.53 -0.15
C ALA A 75 16.85 14.87 -0.81
N GLU A 76 17.07 14.89 -2.13
CA GLU A 76 17.27 16.12 -2.89
C GLU A 76 16.02 17.00 -2.85
N ALA A 77 14.84 16.45 -3.13
CA ALA A 77 13.58 17.18 -3.03
C ALA A 77 13.37 17.79 -1.64
N GLN A 78 13.63 17.02 -0.58
CA GLN A 78 13.52 17.49 0.79
C GLN A 78 14.52 18.62 1.10
N SER A 79 15.75 18.54 0.57
CA SER A 79 16.75 19.61 0.72
C SER A 79 16.34 20.93 0.08
N LEU A 80 15.48 20.86 -0.94
CA LEU A 80 14.86 22.00 -1.61
C LEU A 80 13.56 22.49 -0.93
N GLY A 81 13.22 21.93 0.23
CA GLY A 81 12.02 22.31 1.01
C GLY A 81 10.73 21.63 0.58
N VAL A 82 10.80 20.60 -0.26
CA VAL A 82 9.62 19.82 -0.68
C VAL A 82 9.32 18.75 0.37
N SER A 83 8.09 18.74 0.91
CA SER A 83 7.59 17.65 1.77
C SER A 83 7.09 16.52 0.90
N VAL A 84 7.70 15.34 1.01
CA VAL A 84 7.34 14.16 0.22
C VAL A 84 6.49 13.22 1.07
N LYS A 85 5.36 12.76 0.53
CA LYS A 85 4.43 11.82 1.18
C LYS A 85 4.18 10.62 0.28
N MET A 86 4.08 9.43 0.87
CA MET A 86 3.77 8.21 0.14
C MET A 86 2.29 7.86 0.19
N LEU A 87 1.67 7.60 -0.97
CA LEU A 87 0.29 7.11 -1.08
C LEU A 87 0.30 5.77 -1.82
N THR A 88 0.04 4.67 -1.11
CA THR A 88 0.12 3.33 -1.68
C THR A 88 -1.10 2.46 -1.36
N GLY A 89 -1.48 1.58 -2.29
CA GLY A 89 -2.48 0.54 -2.04
C GLY A 89 -1.97 -0.64 -1.21
N ASP A 90 -0.68 -0.66 -0.86
CA ASP A 90 -0.10 -1.72 -0.03
C ASP A 90 -0.59 -1.67 1.42
N ALA A 91 -0.48 -2.81 2.11
CA ALA A 91 -0.75 -2.91 3.54
C ALA A 91 0.18 -2.00 4.36
N VAL A 92 -0.33 -1.51 5.50
CA VAL A 92 0.39 -0.57 6.38
C VAL A 92 1.80 -1.04 6.74
N ALA A 93 1.99 -2.34 7.02
CA ALA A 93 3.30 -2.88 7.39
C ALA A 93 4.32 -2.75 6.24
N ILE A 94 3.91 -3.04 5.00
CA ILE A 94 4.73 -2.91 3.80
C ILE A 94 5.05 -1.44 3.54
N ALA A 95 4.05 -0.57 3.60
CA ALA A 95 4.21 0.86 3.40
C ALA A 95 5.18 1.49 4.41
N LYS A 96 5.11 1.11 5.69
CA LYS A 96 6.06 1.55 6.72
C LYS A 96 7.49 1.14 6.41
N GLU A 97 7.70 -0.10 5.98
CA GLU A 97 9.04 -0.58 5.63
C GLU A 97 9.57 0.15 4.38
N THR A 98 8.74 0.34 3.37
CA THR A 98 9.13 1.13 2.18
C THR A 98 9.48 2.57 2.55
N CYS A 99 8.69 3.25 3.39
CA CYS A 99 9.01 4.59 3.88
C CYS A 99 10.33 4.61 4.66
N ARG A 100 10.59 3.59 5.49
CA ARG A 100 11.85 3.46 6.22
C ARG A 100 13.05 3.33 5.26
N MET A 101 12.93 2.50 4.24
CA MET A 101 13.97 2.32 3.22
C MET A 101 14.25 3.59 2.43
N LEU A 102 13.22 4.43 2.22
CA LEU A 102 13.32 5.67 1.47
C LEU A 102 13.60 6.90 2.36
N ALA A 103 13.81 6.71 3.66
CA ALA A 103 13.99 7.79 4.65
C ALA A 103 12.86 8.83 4.65
N LEU A 104 11.64 8.42 4.30
CA LEU A 104 10.44 9.27 4.31
C LEU A 104 9.83 9.48 5.71
N GLY A 105 10.29 8.69 6.71
CA GLY A 105 9.71 8.67 8.05
C GLY A 105 8.85 7.44 8.30
N THR A 106 8.18 7.40 9.46
CA THR A 106 7.43 6.21 9.92
C THR A 106 5.97 6.50 10.27
N LYS A 107 5.52 7.76 10.12
CA LYS A 107 4.13 8.16 10.37
C LYS A 107 3.23 7.77 9.19
N VAL A 108 3.14 6.46 8.94
CA VAL A 108 2.31 5.88 7.88
C VAL A 108 1.07 5.28 8.49
N TYR A 109 -0.09 5.65 7.97
CA TYR A 109 -1.40 5.32 8.50
C TYR A 109 -2.29 4.64 7.46
N ASP A 110 -3.25 3.86 7.93
CA ASP A 110 -4.34 3.32 7.12
C ASP A 110 -5.21 4.46 6.57
N SER A 111 -5.56 4.40 5.29
CA SER A 111 -6.41 5.37 4.61
C SER A 111 -7.81 5.50 5.20
N GLN A 112 -8.30 4.52 5.94
CA GLN A 112 -9.58 4.60 6.65
C GLN A 112 -9.63 5.78 7.63
N ARG A 113 -8.49 6.25 8.11
CA ARG A 113 -8.41 7.46 8.94
C ARG A 113 -8.76 8.75 8.20
N LEU A 114 -8.71 8.75 6.87
CA LEU A 114 -9.11 9.89 6.03
C LEU A 114 -10.64 10.04 5.95
N ILE A 115 -11.39 8.95 6.18
CA ILE A 115 -12.85 8.88 5.96
C ILE A 115 -13.65 9.28 7.22
N GLY A 116 -13.05 9.98 8.18
CA GLY A 116 -13.79 10.52 9.32
C GLY A 116 -14.31 9.54 10.37
N SER A 117 -14.00 8.23 10.23
CA SER A 117 -14.39 7.21 11.21
C SER A 117 -13.64 7.30 12.56
N GLY A 118 -12.63 8.17 12.66
CA GLY A 118 -11.85 8.40 13.87
C GLY A 118 -12.21 9.66 14.66
N GLY A 119 -13.33 10.32 14.36
CA GLY A 119 -13.77 11.52 15.09
C GLY A 119 -13.01 12.80 14.74
N MET A 120 -12.10 12.78 13.77
CA MET A 120 -11.44 13.98 13.26
C MET A 120 -12.32 14.61 12.17
N ALA A 121 -12.69 15.87 12.37
CA ALA A 121 -13.46 16.67 11.42
C ALA A 121 -12.84 18.07 11.27
N GLY A 122 -13.10 18.72 10.15
CA GLY A 122 -12.64 20.10 9.92
C GLY A 122 -11.11 20.20 9.85
N SER A 123 -10.53 21.19 10.52
CA SER A 123 -9.08 21.47 10.46
C SER A 123 -8.20 20.34 11.00
N ALA A 124 -8.69 19.53 11.95
CA ALA A 124 -7.91 18.46 12.58
C ALA A 124 -7.51 17.36 11.59
N ILE A 125 -8.35 17.04 10.61
CA ILE A 125 -7.99 16.05 9.58
C ILE A 125 -6.92 16.62 8.63
N HIS A 126 -6.97 17.90 8.31
CA HIS A 126 -5.97 18.55 7.50
C HIS A 126 -4.60 18.59 8.20
N ASP A 127 -4.56 18.91 9.51
CA ASP A 127 -3.35 18.87 10.32
C ASP A 127 -2.76 17.45 10.38
N PHE A 128 -3.62 16.42 10.51
CA PHE A 128 -3.21 15.03 10.50
C PHE A 128 -2.59 14.62 9.16
N VAL A 129 -3.22 15.01 8.03
CA VAL A 129 -2.70 14.72 6.69
C VAL A 129 -1.36 15.43 6.45
N GLU A 130 -1.24 16.67 6.91
CA GLU A 130 0.01 17.44 6.79
C GLU A 130 1.15 16.81 7.60
N ALA A 131 0.87 16.32 8.81
CA ALA A 131 1.86 15.71 9.70
C ALA A 131 2.24 14.26 9.35
N ALA A 132 1.47 13.57 8.48
CA ALA A 132 1.72 12.20 8.07
C ALA A 132 2.85 12.11 7.05
N ASP A 133 3.64 11.04 7.11
CA ASP A 133 4.67 10.73 6.10
C ASP A 133 4.06 9.93 4.93
N GLY A 134 2.91 9.29 5.14
CA GLY A 134 2.19 8.58 4.09
C GLY A 134 0.92 7.88 4.56
N PHE A 135 0.21 7.34 3.58
CA PHE A 135 -1.01 6.55 3.77
C PHE A 135 -0.92 5.26 3.00
N ALA A 136 -1.38 4.19 3.62
CA ALA A 136 -1.44 2.83 3.10
C ALA A 136 -2.89 2.40 2.85
N GLU A 137 -3.10 1.32 2.11
CA GLU A 137 -4.42 0.80 1.73
C GLU A 137 -5.28 1.86 1.02
N VAL A 138 -4.60 2.70 0.22
CA VAL A 138 -5.18 3.88 -0.44
C VAL A 138 -5.91 3.46 -1.71
N PHE A 139 -7.17 3.88 -1.85
CA PHE A 139 -7.93 3.83 -3.09
C PHE A 139 -7.76 5.15 -3.88
N PRO A 140 -8.09 5.17 -5.18
CA PRO A 140 -7.94 6.37 -6.02
C PRO A 140 -8.59 7.63 -5.44
N GLU A 141 -9.79 7.51 -4.87
CA GLU A 141 -10.52 8.61 -4.21
C GLU A 141 -9.78 9.19 -3.02
N HIS A 142 -9.06 8.36 -2.25
CA HIS A 142 -8.27 8.83 -1.11
C HIS A 142 -7.06 9.66 -1.58
N LYS A 143 -6.44 9.30 -2.71
CA LYS A 143 -5.34 10.08 -3.30
C LYS A 143 -5.81 11.49 -3.66
N TYR A 144 -6.99 11.59 -4.29
CA TYR A 144 -7.61 12.86 -4.62
C TYR A 144 -7.88 13.70 -3.35
N GLN A 145 -8.46 13.09 -2.31
CA GLN A 145 -8.77 13.77 -1.05
C GLN A 145 -7.53 14.31 -0.35
N VAL A 146 -6.43 13.54 -0.32
CA VAL A 146 -5.17 14.00 0.29
C VAL A 146 -4.64 15.23 -0.43
N VAL A 147 -4.64 15.24 -1.77
CA VAL A 147 -4.24 16.42 -2.55
C VAL A 147 -5.12 17.62 -2.21
N GLU A 148 -6.44 17.44 -2.19
CA GLU A 148 -7.40 18.50 -1.87
C GLU A 148 -7.20 19.07 -0.47
N MET A 149 -7.00 18.21 0.55
CA MET A 149 -6.77 18.63 1.93
C MET A 149 -5.48 19.44 2.07
N LEU A 150 -4.41 19.06 1.37
CA LEU A 150 -3.14 19.81 1.37
C LEU A 150 -3.32 21.19 0.68
N GLN A 151 -4.05 21.25 -0.44
CA GLN A 151 -4.37 22.51 -1.12
C GLN A 151 -5.22 23.43 -0.24
N HIS A 152 -6.19 22.91 0.53
CA HIS A 152 -6.97 23.69 1.50
C HIS A 152 -6.12 24.27 2.63
N ARG A 153 -4.94 23.71 2.91
CA ARG A 153 -3.94 24.25 3.84
C ARG A 153 -3.00 25.26 3.19
N GLY A 154 -3.20 25.57 1.91
CA GLY A 154 -2.40 26.54 1.16
C GLY A 154 -1.10 25.98 0.59
N HIS A 155 -0.92 24.64 0.59
CA HIS A 155 0.24 24.04 -0.04
C HIS A 155 0.07 23.94 -1.55
N LEU A 156 1.14 24.24 -2.29
CA LEU A 156 1.28 23.84 -3.69
C LEU A 156 1.59 22.35 -3.72
N THR A 157 0.81 21.60 -4.46
CA THR A 157 0.88 20.14 -4.49
C THR A 157 1.40 19.62 -5.83
N ALA A 158 2.33 18.67 -5.76
CA ALA A 158 2.70 17.83 -6.90
C ALA A 158 2.23 16.39 -6.65
N MET A 159 1.74 15.74 -7.68
CA MET A 159 1.35 14.32 -7.63
C MET A 159 2.05 13.55 -8.72
N THR A 160 2.69 12.44 -8.37
CA THR A 160 3.23 11.48 -9.35
C THR A 160 2.39 10.20 -9.31
N GLY A 161 2.17 9.59 -10.46
CA GLY A 161 1.42 8.34 -10.57
C GLY A 161 1.71 7.63 -11.87
N ASP A 162 1.49 6.30 -11.88
CA ASP A 162 1.83 5.40 -12.99
C ASP A 162 0.60 4.79 -13.66
N GLY A 163 -0.60 5.11 -13.22
CA GLY A 163 -1.79 4.44 -13.68
C GLY A 163 -2.99 5.33 -13.98
N VAL A 164 -3.91 4.78 -14.76
CA VAL A 164 -5.21 5.38 -15.06
C VAL A 164 -5.98 5.71 -13.76
N ASN A 165 -5.76 4.92 -12.71
CA ASN A 165 -6.37 5.13 -11.40
C ASN A 165 -5.91 6.42 -10.71
N ASP A 166 -4.74 6.94 -11.06
CA ASP A 166 -4.19 8.17 -10.49
C ASP A 166 -4.61 9.43 -11.26
N ALA A 167 -5.23 9.29 -12.43
CA ALA A 167 -5.59 10.40 -13.29
C ALA A 167 -6.42 11.51 -12.60
N PRO A 168 -7.40 11.20 -11.72
CA PRO A 168 -8.14 12.23 -11.01
C PRO A 168 -7.26 13.05 -10.06
N SER A 169 -6.37 12.40 -9.30
CA SER A 169 -5.46 13.06 -8.35
C SER A 169 -4.33 13.83 -9.06
N LEU A 170 -3.82 13.29 -10.19
CA LEU A 170 -2.87 14.00 -11.05
C LEU A 170 -3.45 15.31 -11.62
N LYS A 171 -4.72 15.26 -12.05
CA LYS A 171 -5.42 16.47 -12.54
C LYS A 171 -5.78 17.47 -11.45
N LYS A 172 -5.99 16.99 -10.22
CA LYS A 172 -6.31 17.84 -9.07
C LYS A 172 -5.10 18.59 -8.54
N ALA A 173 -3.92 17.98 -8.59
CA ALA A 173 -2.68 18.58 -8.13
C ALA A 173 -2.28 19.81 -8.98
N ASP A 174 -1.57 20.76 -8.38
CA ASP A 174 -1.03 21.92 -9.09
C ASP A 174 0.01 21.51 -10.13
N CYS A 175 0.71 20.40 -9.88
CA CYS A 175 1.62 19.77 -10.82
C CYS A 175 1.38 18.24 -10.84
N GLY A 176 0.77 17.73 -11.91
CA GLY A 176 0.59 16.29 -12.14
C GLY A 176 1.70 15.74 -13.03
N ILE A 177 2.38 14.68 -12.58
CA ILE A 177 3.48 14.03 -13.29
C ILE A 177 3.10 12.56 -13.54
N ALA A 178 2.75 12.22 -14.79
CA ALA A 178 2.56 10.85 -15.20
C ALA A 178 3.91 10.18 -15.48
N VAL A 179 4.12 8.98 -14.95
CA VAL A 179 5.33 8.20 -15.20
C VAL A 179 5.22 7.53 -16.57
N GLU A 180 6.34 7.44 -17.31
CA GLU A 180 6.38 6.79 -18.63
C GLU A 180 5.96 5.32 -18.52
N GLY A 181 5.06 4.88 -19.40
CA GLY A 181 4.54 3.52 -19.44
C GLY A 181 3.22 3.31 -18.65
N ALA A 182 2.62 4.39 -18.15
CA ALA A 182 1.33 4.38 -17.47
C ALA A 182 0.15 4.41 -18.47
#